data_d30c14b91769dda36c0c42fe93730417
#
_entry.id   d30c14b91769dda36c0c42fe93730417
#
_cell.length_a   1.000
_cell.length_b   1.000
_cell.length_c   1.000
_cell.angle_alpha   90.00
_cell.angle_beta   90.00
_cell.angle_gamma   90.00
#
_symmetry.space_group_name_H-M   'P 1'
#
loop_
_entity.id
_entity.type
_entity.pdbx_description
1 polymer ?
#
loop_
_entity_poly.entity_id
_entity_poly.type
_entity_poly.pdbx_seq_one_letter_code
_entity_poly.pdbx_strand_id
1 'polypeptide(L)'
;LARRGSSVRSRYAPPIKKVSHLRMAFFLFRGLIMYIQYYDSPLGKILLAADEIGLIGVWFENQKYYADGLIDPVEKEMAVLKETKEWLNLYFSGKEPKVLPKMHLIGTKFQSKVWQLLLKIPYGKTMTYKDIARMISPSMSAQAVGSAVGHNKISILIPCHRVIGSNNSLTGYAGGIEKKEKLLEI
;
A
#
# COMPACT_ATOMS: atom_id res chain seq x y z
N LEU A 1 -36.16 33.69 8.69
CA LEU A 1 -35.88 32.27 8.95
C LEU A 1 -34.66 31.87 8.15
N ALA A 2 -33.47 31.95 8.75
CA ALA A 2 -32.19 31.62 8.14
C ALA A 2 -31.91 30.12 8.30
N ARG A 3 -31.73 29.41 7.18
CA ARG A 3 -31.26 28.03 7.18
C ARG A 3 -29.75 28.01 7.46
N ARG A 4 -29.36 27.40 8.57
CA ARG A 4 -27.96 27.09 8.87
C ARG A 4 -27.50 25.92 7.97
N GLY A 5 -26.58 26.21 7.04
CA GLY A 5 -25.87 25.17 6.30
C GLY A 5 -24.85 24.50 7.25
N SER A 6 -24.97 23.19 7.43
CA SER A 6 -23.98 22.40 8.14
C SER A 6 -22.75 22.22 7.24
N SER A 7 -21.65 22.86 7.62
CA SER A 7 -20.35 22.60 6.96
C SER A 7 -19.84 21.21 7.36
N VAL A 8 -19.83 20.28 6.42
CA VAL A 8 -19.13 19.01 6.56
C VAL A 8 -17.65 19.32 6.62
N ARG A 9 -17.06 19.24 7.83
CA ARG A 9 -15.61 19.30 7.99
C ARG A 9 -15.02 18.05 7.33
N SER A 10 -14.39 18.24 6.16
CA SER A 10 -13.44 17.28 5.62
C SER A 10 -12.42 16.93 6.71
N ARG A 11 -12.39 15.66 7.12
CA ARG A 11 -11.35 15.16 8.03
C ARG A 11 -10.07 15.05 7.21
N TYR A 12 -9.25 16.07 7.30
CA TYR A 12 -7.92 16.07 6.70
C TYR A 12 -7.13 14.83 7.16
N ALA A 13 -6.44 14.18 6.21
CA ALA A 13 -5.36 13.26 6.54
C ALA A 13 -4.37 13.98 7.47
N PRO A 14 -3.80 13.31 8.50
CA PRO A 14 -2.87 13.96 9.40
C PRO A 14 -1.72 14.55 8.60
N PRO A 15 -1.26 15.78 8.92
CA PRO A 15 -0.16 16.40 8.20
C PRO A 15 1.09 15.54 8.32
N ILE A 16 1.78 15.34 7.20
CA ILE A 16 3.11 14.73 7.17
C ILE A 16 3.98 15.54 8.12
N LYS A 17 4.54 14.91 9.15
CA LYS A 17 5.33 15.59 10.18
C LYS A 17 6.54 16.28 9.56
N LYS A 18 6.55 17.60 9.51
CA LYS A 18 7.75 18.38 9.17
C LYS A 18 8.77 18.27 10.30
N VAL A 19 9.95 17.76 10.00
CA VAL A 19 11.09 17.72 10.94
C VAL A 19 11.96 18.94 10.74
N SER A 20 12.49 19.55 11.81
CA SER A 20 13.33 20.75 11.74
C SER A 20 14.63 20.48 10.95
N HIS A 21 15.19 21.52 10.30
CA HIS A 21 16.41 21.45 9.46
C HIS A 21 17.61 20.78 10.15
N LEU A 22 17.71 20.82 11.48
CA LEU A 22 18.76 20.15 12.23
C LEU A 22 18.64 18.61 12.22
N ARG A 23 17.40 18.08 12.13
CA ARG A 23 17.15 16.66 11.98
C ARG A 23 17.38 16.18 10.54
N MET A 24 17.19 17.07 9.56
CA MET A 24 17.47 16.79 8.15
C MET A 24 18.98 16.56 7.94
N ALA A 25 19.87 17.33 8.60
CA ALA A 25 21.30 17.11 8.54
C ALA A 25 21.73 15.78 9.18
N PHE A 26 21.03 15.32 10.24
CA PHE A 26 21.29 14.03 10.87
C PHE A 26 20.80 12.85 10.04
N PHE A 27 19.72 13.03 9.26
CA PHE A 27 19.18 12.04 8.32
C PHE A 27 20.00 11.96 7.03
N LEU A 28 20.57 13.06 6.55
CA LEU A 28 21.49 13.07 5.39
C LEU A 28 22.74 12.20 5.62
N PHE A 29 23.08 11.93 6.87
CA PHE A 29 24.22 11.07 7.22
C PHE A 29 23.84 9.58 7.36
N ARG A 30 22.54 9.20 7.41
CA ARG A 30 22.06 7.82 7.58
C ARG A 30 20.74 7.47 6.90
N GLY A 31 20.10 8.39 6.20
CA GLY A 31 18.75 8.19 5.69
C GLY A 31 18.66 8.31 4.17
N LEU A 32 18.07 7.31 3.55
CA LEU A 32 17.61 7.38 2.17
C LEU A 32 16.60 8.53 2.06
N ILE A 33 16.84 9.46 1.13
CA ILE A 33 15.84 10.51 0.80
C ILE A 33 14.62 9.79 0.25
N MET A 34 13.44 10.16 0.76
CA MET A 34 12.17 9.61 0.32
C MET A 34 11.49 10.59 -0.63
N TYR A 35 11.04 10.09 -1.76
CA TYR A 35 10.39 10.86 -2.81
C TYR A 35 8.94 10.43 -2.91
N ILE A 36 8.04 11.39 -3.16
CA ILE A 36 6.61 11.09 -3.31
C ILE A 36 6.03 11.69 -4.57
N GLN A 37 4.99 11.05 -5.06
CA GLN A 37 4.05 11.58 -6.03
C GLN A 37 2.64 11.07 -5.74
N TYR A 38 1.65 11.75 -6.33
CA TYR A 38 0.26 11.33 -6.25
C TYR A 38 -0.19 10.73 -7.59
N TYR A 39 -1.16 9.84 -7.50
CA TYR A 39 -1.83 9.20 -8.62
C TYR A 39 -3.33 9.20 -8.38
N ASP A 40 -4.10 9.76 -9.32
CA ASP A 40 -5.56 9.76 -9.26
C ASP A 40 -6.09 8.48 -9.91
N SER A 41 -6.58 7.55 -9.09
CA SER A 41 -7.14 6.28 -9.53
C SER A 41 -8.67 6.33 -9.57
N PRO A 42 -9.33 5.39 -10.29
CA PRO A 42 -10.79 5.25 -10.23
C PRO A 42 -11.34 4.98 -8.82
N LEU A 43 -10.48 4.52 -7.90
CA LEU A 43 -10.84 4.20 -6.51
C LEU A 43 -10.41 5.28 -5.51
N GLY A 44 -10.01 6.45 -6.00
CA GLY A 44 -9.54 7.58 -5.20
C GLY A 44 -8.04 7.82 -5.33
N LYS A 45 -7.58 8.87 -4.68
CA LYS A 45 -6.18 9.30 -4.73
C LYS A 45 -5.26 8.30 -4.03
N ILE A 46 -4.12 8.04 -4.66
CA ILE A 46 -3.06 7.15 -4.17
C ILE A 46 -1.79 7.97 -3.97
N LEU A 47 -1.15 7.82 -2.81
CA LEU A 47 0.20 8.30 -2.55
C LEU A 47 1.19 7.21 -2.96
N LEU A 48 2.13 7.58 -3.81
CA LEU A 48 3.27 6.76 -4.20
C LEU A 48 4.52 7.27 -3.51
N ALA A 49 5.33 6.38 -2.96
CA ALA A 49 6.60 6.75 -2.36
C ALA A 49 7.72 5.81 -2.78
N ALA A 50 8.90 6.39 -2.97
CA ALA A 50 10.11 5.66 -3.32
C ALA A 50 11.33 6.23 -2.60
N ASP A 51 12.36 5.43 -2.50
CA ASP A 51 13.73 5.83 -2.18
C ASP A 51 14.67 5.51 -3.36
N GLU A 52 15.97 5.68 -3.19
CA GLU A 52 16.96 5.40 -4.23
C GLU A 52 17.06 3.89 -4.58
N ILE A 53 16.53 3.01 -3.71
CA ILE A 53 16.56 1.56 -3.93
C ILE A 53 15.36 1.12 -4.77
N GLY A 54 14.16 1.70 -4.51
CA GLY A 54 12.93 1.33 -5.20
C GLY A 54 11.66 1.89 -4.57
N LEU A 55 10.53 1.37 -4.98
CA LEU A 55 9.21 1.71 -4.46
C LEU A 55 9.06 1.21 -3.01
N ILE A 56 8.74 2.12 -2.09
CA ILE A 56 8.57 1.82 -0.65
C ILE A 56 7.11 1.90 -0.21
N GLY A 57 6.23 2.50 -1.01
CA GLY A 57 4.84 2.64 -0.62
C GLY A 57 3.89 3.01 -1.73
N VAL A 58 2.68 2.47 -1.62
CA VAL A 58 1.50 2.77 -2.44
C VAL A 58 0.31 2.70 -1.51
N TRP A 59 -0.28 3.85 -1.16
CA TRP A 59 -1.37 3.92 -0.20
C TRP A 59 -2.56 4.68 -0.77
N PHE A 60 -3.75 4.11 -0.67
CA PHE A 60 -4.95 4.91 -0.87
C PHE A 60 -5.07 5.98 0.21
N GLU A 61 -5.51 7.17 -0.19
CA GLU A 61 -5.81 8.23 0.77
C GLU A 61 -6.83 7.72 1.82
N ASN A 62 -6.58 8.06 3.09
CA ASN A 62 -7.39 7.65 4.24
C ASN A 62 -7.38 6.14 4.57
N GLN A 63 -6.52 5.32 3.96
CA GLN A 63 -6.37 3.93 4.38
C GLN A 63 -5.71 3.82 5.77
N LYS A 64 -5.91 2.67 6.42
CA LYS A 64 -5.16 2.33 7.64
C LYS A 64 -3.66 2.28 7.33
N TYR A 65 -2.83 2.80 8.22
CA TYR A 65 -1.37 2.90 8.06
C TYR A 65 -0.94 3.75 6.83
N TYR A 66 -1.74 4.75 6.48
CA TYR A 66 -1.39 5.70 5.41
C TYR A 66 -0.05 6.38 5.68
N ALA A 67 0.85 6.40 4.69
CA ALA A 67 2.17 7.02 4.75
C ALA A 67 3.06 6.53 5.91
N ASP A 68 2.81 5.31 6.42
CA ASP A 68 3.57 4.76 7.54
C ASP A 68 5.06 4.63 7.23
N GLY A 69 5.87 5.32 8.04
CA GLY A 69 7.32 5.36 7.90
C GLY A 69 7.85 6.43 6.95
N LEU A 70 7.00 7.28 6.33
CA LEU A 70 7.48 8.43 5.59
C LEU A 70 7.89 9.56 6.55
N ILE A 71 9.12 10.08 6.34
CA ILE A 71 9.69 11.19 7.12
C ILE A 71 10.19 12.22 6.13
N ASP A 72 9.64 13.44 6.19
CA ASP A 72 10.00 14.59 5.34
C ASP A 72 10.20 14.24 3.85
N PRO A 73 9.23 13.56 3.20
CA PRO A 73 9.40 13.18 1.81
C PRO A 73 9.42 14.42 0.91
N VAL A 74 10.21 14.32 -0.15
CA VAL A 74 10.30 15.37 -1.19
C VAL A 74 9.37 14.99 -2.34
N GLU A 75 8.52 15.91 -2.76
CA GLU A 75 7.73 15.72 -3.97
C GLU A 75 8.64 15.90 -5.20
N LYS A 76 8.96 14.79 -5.86
CA LYS A 76 9.85 14.76 -7.00
C LYS A 76 9.52 13.60 -7.92
N GLU A 77 9.67 13.81 -9.22
CA GLU A 77 9.58 12.74 -10.19
C GLU A 77 10.80 11.82 -10.10
N MET A 78 10.52 10.51 -9.99
CA MET A 78 11.50 9.43 -10.01
C MET A 78 11.08 8.41 -11.06
N ALA A 79 12.04 7.80 -11.74
CA ALA A 79 11.76 6.79 -12.77
C ALA A 79 10.83 5.69 -12.25
N VAL A 80 11.11 5.16 -11.06
CA VAL A 80 10.29 4.10 -10.43
C VAL A 80 8.86 4.56 -10.09
N LEU A 81 8.65 5.84 -9.74
CA LEU A 81 7.31 6.39 -9.50
C LEU A 81 6.54 6.54 -10.81
N LYS A 82 7.21 6.94 -11.90
CA LYS A 82 6.63 6.99 -13.24
C LYS A 82 6.25 5.59 -13.72
N GLU A 83 7.14 4.62 -13.62
CA GLU A 83 6.88 3.21 -13.92
C GLU A 83 5.69 2.67 -13.12
N THR A 84 5.59 3.06 -11.84
CA THR A 84 4.47 2.66 -10.98
C THR A 84 3.13 3.24 -11.48
N LYS A 85 3.11 4.50 -11.93
CA LYS A 85 1.92 5.11 -12.53
C LYS A 85 1.50 4.39 -13.82
N GLU A 86 2.45 4.09 -14.69
CA GLU A 86 2.21 3.34 -15.93
C GLU A 86 1.66 1.93 -15.62
N TRP A 87 2.24 1.27 -14.62
CA TRP A 87 1.76 -0.02 -14.12
C TRP A 87 0.31 0.07 -13.62
N LEU A 88 -0.01 1.08 -12.81
CA LEU A 88 -1.36 1.32 -12.29
C LEU A 88 -2.36 1.65 -13.40
N ASN A 89 -1.97 2.41 -14.41
CA ASN A 89 -2.81 2.68 -15.58
C ASN A 89 -3.19 1.39 -16.31
N LEU A 90 -2.25 0.49 -16.53
CA LEU A 90 -2.52 -0.83 -17.12
C LEU A 90 -3.44 -1.65 -16.22
N TYR A 91 -3.14 -1.72 -14.92
CA TYR A 91 -3.94 -2.47 -13.96
C TYR A 91 -5.39 -2.00 -13.93
N PHE A 92 -5.64 -0.69 -13.78
CA PHE A 92 -6.99 -0.13 -13.75
C PHE A 92 -7.71 -0.15 -15.10
N SER A 93 -7.01 -0.42 -16.20
CA SER A 93 -7.64 -0.71 -17.51
C SER A 93 -8.07 -2.17 -17.67
N GLY A 94 -7.97 -3.00 -16.63
CA GLY A 94 -8.32 -4.42 -16.66
C GLY A 94 -7.27 -5.30 -17.37
N LYS A 95 -6.04 -4.79 -17.55
CA LYS A 95 -4.93 -5.54 -18.15
C LYS A 95 -3.96 -6.00 -17.06
N GLU A 96 -3.45 -7.21 -17.18
CA GLU A 96 -2.41 -7.71 -16.28
C GLU A 96 -1.05 -7.10 -16.63
N PRO A 97 -0.48 -6.21 -15.78
CA PRO A 97 0.86 -5.71 -16.02
C PRO A 97 1.91 -6.81 -15.80
N LYS A 98 2.80 -7.02 -16.77
CA LYS A 98 3.73 -8.15 -16.77
C LYS A 98 4.98 -7.95 -15.91
N VAL A 99 5.41 -6.71 -15.76
CA VAL A 99 6.64 -6.35 -15.05
C VAL A 99 6.33 -5.46 -13.88
N LEU A 100 6.76 -5.85 -12.70
CA LEU A 100 6.62 -5.03 -11.49
C LEU A 100 7.75 -3.98 -11.44
N PRO A 101 7.45 -2.73 -11.06
CA PRO A 101 8.47 -1.76 -10.69
C PRO A 101 9.38 -2.31 -9.58
N LYS A 102 10.63 -1.87 -9.54
CA LYS A 102 11.55 -2.27 -8.49
C LYS A 102 11.02 -1.83 -7.13
N MET A 103 10.87 -2.75 -6.21
CA MET A 103 10.35 -2.51 -4.85
C MET A 103 11.45 -2.62 -3.79
N HIS A 104 11.39 -1.75 -2.79
CA HIS A 104 12.16 -1.84 -1.56
C HIS A 104 11.20 -2.12 -0.39
N LEU A 105 11.14 -3.39 0.03
CA LEU A 105 10.21 -3.84 1.07
C LEU A 105 10.74 -3.49 2.46
N ILE A 106 10.15 -2.48 3.09
CA ILE A 106 10.51 -2.03 4.44
C ILE A 106 9.53 -2.60 5.46
N GLY A 107 9.93 -3.65 6.15
CA GLY A 107 9.12 -4.34 7.16
C GLY A 107 9.96 -5.33 7.97
N THR A 108 9.32 -6.04 8.90
CA THR A 108 9.95 -7.14 9.64
C THR A 108 10.25 -8.31 8.70
N LYS A 109 11.17 -9.22 9.10
CA LYS A 109 11.46 -10.44 8.33
C LYS A 109 10.19 -11.26 8.05
N PHE A 110 9.27 -11.32 9.03
CA PHE A 110 8.01 -12.02 8.88
C PHE A 110 7.08 -11.33 7.86
N GLN A 111 6.92 -10.02 7.98
CA GLN A 111 6.12 -9.24 7.01
C GLN A 111 6.66 -9.39 5.58
N SER A 112 7.96 -9.24 5.39
CA SER A 112 8.60 -9.40 4.08
C SER A 112 8.37 -10.80 3.50
N LYS A 113 8.45 -11.85 4.33
CA LYS A 113 8.15 -13.23 3.91
C LYS A 113 6.69 -13.37 3.46
N VAL A 114 5.74 -12.81 4.22
CA VAL A 114 4.32 -12.82 3.84
C VAL A 114 4.11 -12.07 2.52
N TRP A 115 4.64 -10.85 2.38
CA TRP A 115 4.47 -10.05 1.17
C TRP A 115 5.05 -10.72 -0.08
N GLN A 116 6.18 -11.43 0.05
CA GLN A 116 6.74 -12.24 -1.04
C GLN A 116 5.82 -13.41 -1.43
N LEU A 117 5.07 -13.99 -0.47
CA LEU A 117 4.07 -15.01 -0.78
C LEU A 117 2.85 -14.39 -1.48
N LEU A 118 2.45 -13.18 -1.11
CA LEU A 118 1.36 -12.49 -1.80
C LEU A 118 1.66 -12.26 -3.28
N LEU A 119 2.90 -11.91 -3.61
CA LEU A 119 3.33 -11.71 -5.01
C LEU A 119 3.19 -12.98 -5.87
N LYS A 120 3.04 -14.16 -5.27
CA LYS A 120 2.80 -15.42 -5.98
C LYS A 120 1.31 -15.67 -6.30
N ILE A 121 0.40 -14.84 -5.79
CA ILE A 121 -1.03 -14.96 -6.11
C ILE A 121 -1.25 -14.44 -7.53
N PRO A 122 -1.68 -15.30 -8.47
CA PRO A 122 -1.86 -14.90 -9.86
C PRO A 122 -2.95 -13.81 -10.02
N TYR A 123 -2.89 -13.08 -11.11
CA TYR A 123 -3.95 -12.14 -11.50
C TYR A 123 -5.30 -12.88 -11.64
N GLY A 124 -6.38 -12.28 -11.12
CA GLY A 124 -7.72 -12.89 -11.11
C GLY A 124 -7.88 -14.11 -10.18
N LYS A 125 -6.90 -14.40 -9.31
CA LYS A 125 -7.00 -15.49 -8.32
C LYS A 125 -6.94 -14.93 -6.90
N THR A 126 -7.54 -15.67 -5.98
CA THR A 126 -7.52 -15.38 -4.54
C THR A 126 -6.84 -16.48 -3.76
N MET A 127 -6.40 -16.19 -2.54
CA MET A 127 -5.84 -17.16 -1.61
C MET A 127 -6.36 -16.85 -0.20
N THR A 128 -6.56 -17.85 0.65
CA THR A 128 -7.00 -17.61 2.00
C THR A 128 -5.83 -17.28 2.94
N TYR A 129 -6.10 -16.53 4.01
CA TYR A 129 -5.10 -16.32 5.08
C TYR A 129 -4.55 -17.64 5.63
N LYS A 130 -5.39 -18.68 5.69
CA LYS A 130 -5.02 -20.01 6.17
C LYS A 130 -4.06 -20.71 5.20
N ASP A 131 -4.25 -20.57 3.90
CA ASP A 131 -3.37 -21.18 2.91
C ASP A 131 -1.98 -20.52 2.93
N ILE A 132 -1.93 -19.18 3.01
CA ILE A 132 -0.67 -18.46 3.18
C ILE A 132 0.03 -18.88 4.48
N ALA A 133 -0.71 -19.04 5.57
CA ALA A 133 -0.15 -19.49 6.85
C ALA A 133 0.47 -20.89 6.70
N ARG A 134 -0.21 -21.83 6.07
CA ARG A 134 0.30 -23.19 5.81
C ARG A 134 1.56 -23.21 4.94
N MET A 135 1.69 -22.28 3.98
CA MET A 135 2.91 -22.13 3.17
C MET A 135 4.12 -21.67 4.00
N ILE A 136 3.90 -21.04 5.15
CA ILE A 136 4.99 -20.59 6.05
C ILE A 136 5.39 -21.71 6.98
N SER A 137 4.43 -22.30 7.70
CA SER A 137 4.59 -23.52 8.51
C SER A 137 3.21 -24.10 8.90
N PRO A 138 3.14 -25.41 9.22
CA PRO A 138 1.89 -26.03 9.65
C PRO A 138 1.25 -25.42 10.90
N SER A 139 2.06 -24.86 11.79
CA SER A 139 1.64 -24.20 13.04
C SER A 139 1.38 -22.70 12.93
N MET A 140 1.57 -22.11 11.73
CA MET A 140 1.42 -20.67 11.55
C MET A 140 -0.05 -20.23 11.72
N SER A 141 -0.26 -19.18 12.52
CA SER A 141 -1.57 -18.58 12.71
C SER A 141 -1.99 -17.75 11.49
N ALA A 142 -3.23 -17.99 11.01
CA ALA A 142 -3.86 -17.15 9.99
C ALA A 142 -4.03 -15.70 10.46
N GLN A 143 -4.22 -15.48 11.76
CA GLN A 143 -4.31 -14.15 12.35
C GLN A 143 -2.98 -13.39 12.26
N ALA A 144 -1.84 -14.06 12.53
CA ALA A 144 -0.52 -13.46 12.37
C ALA A 144 -0.26 -13.06 10.91
N VAL A 145 -0.63 -13.93 9.95
CA VAL A 145 -0.59 -13.62 8.51
C VAL A 145 -1.49 -12.43 8.20
N GLY A 146 -2.72 -12.40 8.71
CA GLY A 146 -3.66 -11.28 8.51
C GLY A 146 -3.09 -9.94 9.00
N SER A 147 -2.41 -9.95 10.15
CA SER A 147 -1.69 -8.77 10.63
C SER A 147 -0.60 -8.32 9.65
N ALA A 148 0.24 -9.23 9.17
CA ALA A 148 1.31 -8.91 8.21
C ALA A 148 0.75 -8.42 6.86
N VAL A 149 -0.35 -9.02 6.37
CA VAL A 149 -1.09 -8.60 5.16
C VAL A 149 -1.63 -7.19 5.33
N GLY A 150 -2.21 -6.87 6.50
CA GLY A 150 -2.77 -5.55 6.80
C GLY A 150 -1.72 -4.43 6.90
N HIS A 151 -0.46 -4.76 7.16
CA HIS A 151 0.66 -3.81 7.18
C HIS A 151 1.39 -3.69 5.84
N ASN A 152 0.83 -4.25 4.76
CA ASN A 152 1.41 -4.08 3.42
C ASN A 152 1.43 -2.59 3.04
N LYS A 153 2.64 -2.08 2.81
CA LYS A 153 2.86 -0.67 2.43
C LYS A 153 2.68 -0.42 0.94
N ILE A 154 2.74 -1.46 0.10
CA ILE A 154 2.68 -1.36 -1.37
C ILE A 154 1.37 -1.98 -1.86
N SER A 155 0.26 -1.28 -1.60
CA SER A 155 -1.08 -1.73 -2.00
C SER A 155 -1.18 -1.95 -3.51
N ILE A 156 -2.02 -2.86 -3.95
CA ILE A 156 -2.30 -3.27 -5.33
C ILE A 156 -1.16 -4.08 -5.94
N LEU A 157 0.06 -3.53 -6.05
CA LEU A 157 1.22 -4.21 -6.62
C LEU A 157 1.56 -5.48 -5.82
N ILE A 158 1.57 -5.38 -4.49
CA ILE A 158 1.53 -6.57 -3.61
C ILE A 158 0.05 -6.85 -3.34
N PRO A 159 -0.52 -7.92 -3.91
CA PRO A 159 -1.96 -8.09 -4.03
C PRO A 159 -2.62 -8.55 -2.72
N CYS A 160 -2.49 -7.75 -1.64
CA CYS A 160 -3.13 -8.03 -0.35
C CYS A 160 -4.67 -8.01 -0.44
N HIS A 161 -5.25 -7.33 -1.43
CA HIS A 161 -6.69 -7.37 -1.73
C HIS A 161 -7.15 -8.76 -2.19
N ARG A 162 -6.27 -9.63 -2.74
CA ARG A 162 -6.58 -11.00 -3.16
C ARG A 162 -6.56 -12.01 -2.03
N VAL A 163 -6.31 -11.59 -0.79
CA VAL A 163 -6.35 -12.48 0.39
C VAL A 163 -7.73 -12.41 1.03
N ILE A 164 -8.40 -13.57 1.17
CA ILE A 164 -9.78 -13.69 1.66
C ILE A 164 -9.87 -14.60 2.89
N GLY A 165 -11.00 -14.57 3.59
CA GLY A 165 -11.32 -15.50 4.66
C GLY A 165 -11.54 -16.93 4.14
N SER A 166 -11.43 -17.94 5.02
CA SER A 166 -11.63 -19.37 4.63
C SER A 166 -13.06 -19.69 4.19
N ASN A 167 -14.01 -18.82 4.53
CA ASN A 167 -15.42 -18.89 4.10
C ASN A 167 -15.69 -17.95 2.92
N ASN A 168 -14.68 -17.57 2.15
CA ASN A 168 -14.71 -16.59 1.07
C ASN A 168 -15.14 -15.16 1.50
N SER A 169 -15.15 -14.87 2.80
CA SER A 169 -15.48 -13.53 3.27
C SER A 169 -14.40 -12.51 2.90
N LEU A 170 -14.85 -11.32 2.50
CA LEU A 170 -13.98 -10.18 2.22
C LEU A 170 -13.69 -9.46 3.54
N THR A 171 -12.59 -9.82 4.20
CA THR A 171 -12.18 -9.23 5.47
C THR A 171 -10.80 -8.60 5.38
N GLY A 172 -10.55 -7.65 6.26
CA GLY A 172 -9.19 -7.22 6.60
C GLY A 172 -8.40 -6.53 5.51
N TYR A 173 -8.95 -5.55 4.81
CA TYR A 173 -8.20 -4.72 3.86
C TYR A 173 -7.93 -3.32 4.42
N ALA A 174 -6.69 -2.85 4.35
CA ALA A 174 -6.31 -1.53 4.88
C ALA A 174 -7.02 -0.37 4.17
N GLY A 175 -7.30 -0.50 2.88
CA GLY A 175 -8.03 0.47 2.07
C GLY A 175 -9.55 0.44 2.23
N GLY A 176 -10.09 -0.48 3.05
CA GLY A 176 -11.54 -0.70 3.22
C GLY A 176 -12.12 -1.75 2.28
N ILE A 177 -13.21 -2.37 2.71
CA ILE A 177 -13.83 -3.51 2.00
C ILE A 177 -14.34 -3.11 0.63
N GLU A 178 -14.96 -1.95 0.47
CA GLU A 178 -15.46 -1.45 -0.81
C GLU A 178 -14.37 -1.39 -1.90
N LYS A 179 -13.17 -0.89 -1.53
CA LYS A 179 -12.05 -0.88 -2.48
C LYS A 179 -11.52 -2.27 -2.77
N LYS A 180 -11.55 -3.17 -1.78
CA LYS A 180 -11.15 -4.57 -1.97
C LYS A 180 -12.06 -5.27 -2.98
N GLU A 181 -13.37 -5.09 -2.86
CA GLU A 181 -14.37 -5.62 -3.82
C GLU A 181 -14.06 -5.15 -5.24
N LYS A 182 -13.98 -3.84 -5.43
CA LYS A 182 -13.67 -3.26 -6.75
C LYS A 182 -12.32 -3.69 -7.33
N LEU A 183 -11.29 -3.91 -6.49
CA LEU A 183 -10.00 -4.43 -6.93
C LEU A 183 -10.03 -5.92 -7.30
N LEU A 184 -11.01 -6.67 -6.80
CA LEU A 184 -11.22 -8.08 -7.18
C LEU A 184 -12.07 -8.23 -8.44
N GLU A 185 -12.80 -7.20 -8.85
CA GLU A 185 -13.57 -7.15 -10.09
C GLU A 185 -12.68 -6.83 -11.32
N ILE A 186 -11.49 -6.25 -11.09
CA ILE A 186 -10.48 -5.98 -12.10
C ILE A 186 -9.69 -7.26 -12.41
#